data_62e8aa0fd99e6bccc2aadc3d0bff4db9
#
_entry.id   62e8aa0fd99e6bccc2aadc3d0bff4db9
#
_cell.length_a   1.000
_cell.length_b   1.000
_cell.length_c   1.000
_cell.angle_alpha   90.00
_cell.angle_beta   90.00
_cell.angle_gamma   90.00
#
_symmetry.space_group_name_H-M   'P 1'
#
loop_
_entity.id
_entity.type
_entity.pdbx_description
1 polymer ?
#
loop_
_entity_poly.entity_id
_entity_poly.type
_entity_poly.pdbx_seq_one_letter_code
_entity_poly.pdbx_strand_id
1 'polypeptide(L)'
;KGKHVPIQSLTIPGTSNIYNQLHHHGPAFESELVAYRLYFDQKQTVDPYGKFNKGLEIEESQFYPTDEQLARGFGDDVLRVGGSCGVGALKGWNGTKATHIAPVSTRTERILAYGPVRTVVEIEANEWEYQGSVLNMINRYTLYAGHRDAMVETFFEEPLNDEIFCTGVQDVKGSVSFSDHKGLIAAWGTDWPVNDTVKYAKETIGMATYIPQKYVKQEVKDDTKYLNNNYLYTIGAKGESYLRYYIMFTSLKETFGYKTPEAWFAYARQWKEELEAPVSITIKQK
;
A
#
# COMPACT_ATOMS: atom_id res chain seq x y z
N LYS A 1 -10.80 -28.82 -9.71
CA LYS A 1 -10.52 -27.45 -9.25
C LYS A 1 -11.80 -26.94 -8.61
N GLY A 2 -11.78 -26.51 -7.33
CA GLY A 2 -12.93 -25.92 -6.65
C GLY A 2 -13.38 -24.63 -7.31
N LYS A 3 -14.64 -24.26 -7.13
CA LYS A 3 -15.10 -22.92 -7.49
C LYS A 3 -14.53 -21.92 -6.50
N HIS A 4 -13.97 -20.81 -7.01
CA HIS A 4 -13.61 -19.68 -6.15
C HIS A 4 -14.91 -19.02 -5.66
N VAL A 5 -14.94 -18.70 -4.37
CA VAL A 5 -16.09 -18.04 -3.76
C VAL A 5 -15.59 -16.67 -3.27
N PRO A 6 -16.13 -15.56 -3.79
CA PRO A 6 -15.82 -14.23 -3.28
C PRO A 6 -16.18 -14.14 -1.78
N ILE A 7 -15.28 -13.57 -0.99
CA ILE A 7 -15.46 -13.35 0.44
C ILE A 7 -15.53 -11.84 0.66
N GLN A 8 -16.56 -11.36 1.34
CA GLN A 8 -16.67 -9.94 1.69
C GLN A 8 -16.02 -9.61 3.03
N SER A 9 -15.92 -10.58 3.91
CA SER A 9 -15.25 -10.42 5.21
C SER A 9 -14.72 -11.76 5.70
N LEU A 10 -13.54 -11.72 6.33
CA LEU A 10 -12.91 -12.86 6.97
C LEU A 10 -12.20 -12.41 8.24
N THR A 11 -12.46 -13.09 9.36
CA THR A 11 -11.75 -12.91 10.63
C THR A 11 -10.92 -14.14 10.94
N ILE A 12 -9.65 -13.92 11.32
CA ILE A 12 -8.73 -14.99 11.73
C ILE A 12 -8.06 -14.65 13.06
N PRO A 13 -7.65 -15.64 13.86
CA PRO A 13 -6.75 -15.41 14.98
C PRO A 13 -5.44 -14.75 14.53
N GLY A 14 -4.87 -13.87 15.37
CA GLY A 14 -3.64 -13.13 15.06
C GLY A 14 -2.43 -14.03 14.81
N THR A 15 -2.45 -15.27 15.28
CA THR A 15 -1.40 -16.27 15.08
C THR A 15 -1.56 -17.11 13.81
N SER A 16 -2.68 -16.95 13.09
CA SER A 16 -2.96 -17.74 11.86
C SER A 16 -2.04 -17.34 10.72
N ASN A 17 -1.61 -18.33 9.95
CA ASN A 17 -0.90 -18.14 8.69
C ASN A 17 -1.73 -18.73 7.54
N ILE A 18 -2.34 -17.85 6.75
CA ILE A 18 -3.18 -18.20 5.60
C ILE A 18 -2.58 -17.71 4.27
N TYR A 19 -1.28 -17.51 4.23
CA TYR A 19 -0.53 -16.87 3.14
C TYR A 19 -0.92 -17.37 1.73
N ASN A 20 -1.13 -18.67 1.55
CA ASN A 20 -1.48 -19.27 0.25
C ASN A 20 -2.94 -19.73 0.16
N GLN A 21 -3.83 -19.27 1.06
CA GLN A 21 -5.23 -19.71 1.08
C GLN A 21 -6.18 -18.72 0.40
N LEU A 22 -5.82 -17.44 0.40
CA LEU A 22 -6.55 -16.37 -0.28
C LEU A 22 -5.84 -15.98 -1.57
N HIS A 23 -6.61 -15.72 -2.62
CA HIS A 23 -6.09 -15.08 -3.81
C HIS A 23 -5.48 -13.73 -3.45
N HIS A 24 -4.42 -13.35 -4.13
CA HIS A 24 -3.71 -12.09 -3.88
C HIS A 24 -3.20 -11.90 -2.45
N HIS A 25 -3.17 -12.96 -1.64
CA HIS A 25 -2.74 -12.98 -0.23
C HIS A 25 -3.61 -12.16 0.74
N GLY A 26 -4.77 -11.71 0.32
CA GLY A 26 -5.70 -10.90 1.09
C GLY A 26 -6.57 -10.01 0.20
N PRO A 27 -7.14 -8.92 0.74
CA PRO A 27 -7.98 -8.05 -0.07
C PRO A 27 -7.17 -7.40 -1.18
N ALA A 28 -7.68 -7.53 -2.40
CA ALA A 28 -7.12 -6.88 -3.58
C ALA A 28 -8.16 -5.95 -4.20
N PHE A 29 -7.71 -4.81 -4.70
CA PHE A 29 -8.58 -3.79 -5.27
C PHE A 29 -7.86 -3.04 -6.40
N GLU A 30 -8.62 -2.62 -7.38
CA GLU A 30 -8.07 -2.01 -8.57
C GLU A 30 -8.91 -0.85 -9.11
N SER A 31 -8.25 0.06 -9.79
CA SER A 31 -8.83 0.91 -10.82
C SER A 31 -8.39 0.38 -12.19
N GLU A 32 -8.79 1.02 -13.26
CA GLU A 32 -8.28 0.71 -14.58
C GLU A 32 -6.78 1.02 -14.75
N LEU A 33 -6.16 1.77 -13.83
CA LEU A 33 -4.77 2.20 -13.92
C LEU A 33 -3.80 1.34 -13.09
N VAL A 34 -4.23 0.88 -11.92
CA VAL A 34 -3.38 0.18 -10.95
C VAL A 34 -4.17 -0.87 -10.18
N ALA A 35 -3.46 -1.82 -9.58
CA ALA A 35 -4.04 -2.71 -8.58
C ALA A 35 -3.14 -2.82 -7.36
N TYR A 36 -3.76 -2.90 -6.20
CA TYR A 36 -3.11 -3.10 -4.91
C TYR A 36 -3.57 -4.39 -4.28
N ARG A 37 -2.64 -5.09 -3.64
CA ARG A 37 -2.88 -6.31 -2.86
C ARG A 37 -2.39 -6.07 -1.45
N LEU A 38 -3.23 -6.36 -0.47
CA LEU A 38 -2.86 -6.19 0.94
C LEU A 38 -2.57 -7.57 1.54
N TYR A 39 -1.37 -7.76 2.06
CA TYR A 39 -1.06 -8.99 2.77
C TYR A 39 -1.90 -9.10 4.05
N PHE A 40 -2.77 -10.09 4.11
CA PHE A 40 -3.62 -10.36 5.27
C PHE A 40 -2.85 -11.19 6.32
N ASP A 41 -1.77 -10.62 6.80
CA ASP A 41 -0.90 -11.17 7.85
C ASP A 41 -0.33 -10.05 8.76
N GLN A 42 0.63 -10.39 9.60
CA GLN A 42 1.27 -9.43 10.50
C GLN A 42 2.01 -8.28 9.76
N LYS A 43 2.38 -8.48 8.51
CA LYS A 43 3.09 -7.46 7.73
C LYS A 43 2.16 -6.36 7.25
N GLN A 44 0.93 -6.70 6.87
CA GLN A 44 -0.02 -5.81 6.22
C GLN A 44 0.62 -4.98 5.09
N THR A 45 1.62 -5.56 4.42
CA THR A 45 2.36 -4.87 3.36
C THR A 45 1.44 -4.58 2.18
N VAL A 46 1.58 -3.40 1.59
CA VAL A 46 0.88 -3.02 0.36
C VAL A 46 1.72 -3.43 -0.84
N ASP A 47 1.22 -4.37 -1.61
CA ASP A 47 1.89 -5.00 -2.73
C ASP A 47 1.27 -4.51 -4.04
N PRO A 48 2.04 -3.86 -4.94
CA PRO A 48 1.56 -3.37 -6.21
C PRO A 48 1.49 -4.48 -7.26
N TYR A 49 0.42 -4.50 -8.02
CA TYR A 49 0.29 -5.29 -9.24
C TYR A 49 0.30 -4.34 -10.44
N GLY A 50 1.35 -4.41 -11.26
CA GLY A 50 1.58 -3.51 -12.39
C GLY A 50 0.79 -3.95 -13.61
N LYS A 51 -0.04 -3.06 -14.16
CA LYS A 51 -0.80 -3.31 -15.37
C LYS A 51 0.04 -3.06 -16.61
N PHE A 52 -0.27 -3.75 -17.69
CA PHE A 52 0.29 -3.46 -19.01
C PHE A 52 -0.61 -2.48 -19.78
N ASN A 53 -1.91 -2.79 -19.88
CA ASN A 53 -2.93 -1.93 -20.45
C ASN A 53 -3.87 -1.38 -19.36
N LYS A 54 -4.61 -0.33 -19.68
CA LYS A 54 -5.71 0.12 -18.80
C LYS A 54 -6.85 -0.90 -18.84
N GLY A 55 -7.39 -1.23 -17.68
CA GLY A 55 -8.52 -2.16 -17.56
C GLY A 55 -8.61 -2.82 -16.20
N LEU A 56 -9.68 -3.57 -15.96
CA LEU A 56 -9.85 -4.37 -14.75
C LEU A 56 -9.45 -5.80 -15.05
N GLU A 57 -8.66 -6.45 -14.21
CA GLU A 57 -8.10 -7.77 -14.49
C GLU A 57 -7.84 -8.66 -13.27
N ILE A 58 -7.81 -8.11 -12.04
CA ILE A 58 -7.45 -8.91 -10.85
C ILE A 58 -8.53 -9.90 -10.44
N GLU A 59 -9.77 -9.72 -10.88
CA GLU A 59 -10.82 -10.72 -10.68
C GLU A 59 -10.55 -12.02 -11.45
N GLU A 60 -9.96 -11.90 -12.67
CA GLU A 60 -9.59 -13.07 -13.47
C GLU A 60 -8.24 -13.66 -13.06
N SER A 61 -7.26 -12.83 -12.70
CA SER A 61 -5.97 -13.31 -12.21
C SER A 61 -6.11 -13.75 -10.76
N GLN A 62 -5.28 -14.72 -10.34
CA GLN A 62 -5.29 -15.23 -8.97
C GLN A 62 -4.04 -14.72 -8.23
N PHE A 63 -3.13 -15.61 -7.87
CA PHE A 63 -1.83 -15.20 -7.30
C PHE A 63 -0.93 -14.58 -8.37
N TYR A 64 -0.89 -15.22 -9.55
CA TYR A 64 -0.14 -14.77 -10.71
C TYR A 64 -0.95 -15.00 -11.99
N PRO A 65 -0.83 -14.13 -12.99
CA PRO A 65 -1.44 -14.35 -14.29
C PRO A 65 -0.89 -15.62 -14.95
N THR A 66 -1.72 -16.28 -15.73
CA THR A 66 -1.29 -17.37 -16.61
C THR A 66 -0.60 -16.82 -17.85
N ASP A 67 0.19 -17.66 -18.57
CA ASP A 67 0.83 -17.26 -19.82
C ASP A 67 -0.20 -16.77 -20.86
N GLU A 68 -1.41 -17.34 -20.82
CA GLU A 68 -2.54 -16.95 -21.69
C GLU A 68 -3.09 -15.56 -21.32
N GLN A 69 -3.16 -15.22 -20.03
CA GLN A 69 -3.53 -13.89 -19.56
C GLN A 69 -2.44 -12.86 -19.91
N LEU A 70 -1.17 -13.18 -19.71
CA LEU A 70 -0.05 -12.34 -20.10
C LEU A 70 -0.05 -12.05 -21.60
N ALA A 71 -0.32 -13.06 -22.44
CA ALA A 71 -0.44 -12.91 -23.90
C ALA A 71 -1.62 -12.01 -24.31
N ARG A 72 -2.66 -11.89 -23.48
CA ARG A 72 -3.77 -10.96 -23.67
C ARG A 72 -3.45 -9.54 -23.17
N GLY A 73 -2.27 -9.30 -22.62
CA GLY A 73 -1.84 -8.00 -22.11
C GLY A 73 -2.22 -7.72 -20.68
N PHE A 74 -2.42 -8.76 -19.87
CA PHE A 74 -2.52 -8.61 -18.42
C PHE A 74 -1.20 -8.12 -17.84
N GLY A 75 -1.30 -7.44 -16.71
CA GLY A 75 -0.15 -7.08 -15.88
C GLY A 75 0.44 -8.27 -15.12
N ASP A 76 1.31 -7.99 -14.17
CA ASP A 76 1.95 -9.00 -13.32
C ASP A 76 2.52 -8.34 -12.05
N ASP A 77 3.14 -9.15 -11.20
CA ASP A 77 3.96 -8.64 -10.10
C ASP A 77 5.06 -7.72 -10.60
N VAL A 78 5.24 -6.61 -9.92
CA VAL A 78 6.26 -5.60 -10.25
C VAL A 78 7.18 -5.26 -9.07
N LEU A 79 6.91 -5.84 -7.90
CA LEU A 79 7.68 -5.57 -6.68
C LEU A 79 7.68 -6.79 -5.75
N ARG A 80 8.86 -7.22 -5.35
CA ARG A 80 9.02 -8.20 -4.29
C ARG A 80 9.06 -7.49 -2.93
N VAL A 81 7.94 -7.46 -2.24
CA VAL A 81 7.76 -6.60 -1.05
C VAL A 81 8.40 -7.12 0.24
N GLY A 82 8.57 -8.44 0.40
CA GLY A 82 9.14 -9.01 1.64
C GLY A 82 8.39 -8.56 2.90
N GLY A 83 9.13 -7.99 3.85
CA GLY A 83 8.58 -7.39 5.08
C GLY A 83 8.59 -5.87 5.10
N SER A 84 8.90 -5.21 3.96
CA SER A 84 8.93 -3.76 3.81
C SER A 84 7.53 -3.13 3.90
N CYS A 85 7.46 -1.80 3.75
CA CYS A 85 6.19 -1.08 3.55
C CYS A 85 5.56 -1.37 2.18
N GLY A 86 6.32 -1.94 1.21
CA GLY A 86 5.87 -1.95 -0.17
C GLY A 86 5.56 -0.53 -0.64
N VAL A 87 4.31 -0.29 -1.01
CA VAL A 87 3.82 1.04 -1.37
C VAL A 87 2.97 1.59 -0.21
N GLY A 88 3.61 2.10 0.83
CA GLY A 88 2.94 2.88 1.86
C GLY A 88 2.15 2.09 2.92
N ALA A 89 2.49 0.85 3.23
CA ALA A 89 1.89 0.18 4.38
C ALA A 89 2.22 0.90 5.69
N LEU A 90 1.22 1.06 6.57
CA LEU A 90 1.48 1.46 7.94
C LEU A 90 2.26 0.37 8.68
N LYS A 91 3.28 0.77 9.42
CA LYS A 91 4.09 -0.11 10.26
C LYS A 91 4.24 0.48 11.66
N GLY A 92 4.52 -0.38 12.63
CA GLY A 92 5.03 0.08 13.91
C GLY A 92 6.46 0.62 13.76
N TRP A 93 6.92 1.36 14.76
CA TRP A 93 8.26 1.91 14.86
C TRP A 93 8.86 1.60 16.23
N ASN A 94 10.06 1.03 16.29
CA ASN A 94 10.70 0.67 17.55
C ASN A 94 11.86 1.61 17.96
N GLY A 95 11.94 2.78 17.33
CA GLY A 95 13.01 3.75 17.52
C GLY A 95 14.14 3.65 16.49
N THR A 96 14.28 2.52 15.78
CA THR A 96 15.37 2.29 14.82
C THR A 96 14.90 1.73 13.48
N LYS A 97 13.82 0.96 13.47
CA LYS A 97 13.29 0.29 12.26
C LYS A 97 11.80 0.09 12.30
N ALA A 98 11.23 -0.10 11.12
CA ALA A 98 9.85 -0.53 10.95
C ALA A 98 9.60 -1.91 11.58
N THR A 99 8.45 -2.09 12.22
CA THR A 99 8.01 -3.35 12.83
C THR A 99 6.65 -3.77 12.28
N HIS A 100 6.35 -5.05 12.38
CA HIS A 100 5.06 -5.59 11.96
C HIS A 100 3.96 -5.26 12.98
N ILE A 101 2.71 -5.35 12.54
CA ILE A 101 1.54 -5.19 13.40
C ILE A 101 1.26 -6.54 14.09
N ALA A 102 2.02 -6.77 15.15
CA ALA A 102 1.96 -8.00 15.96
C ALA A 102 2.65 -7.76 17.32
N PRO A 103 2.24 -8.48 18.40
CA PRO A 103 1.13 -9.44 18.42
C PRO A 103 -0.24 -8.75 18.39
N VAL A 104 -1.25 -9.46 17.88
CA VAL A 104 -2.66 -9.07 17.89
C VAL A 104 -3.52 -10.30 18.23
N SER A 105 -4.72 -10.10 18.78
CA SER A 105 -5.65 -11.21 19.06
C SER A 105 -6.31 -11.72 17.77
N THR A 106 -6.81 -10.83 16.94
CA THR A 106 -7.46 -11.13 15.67
C THR A 106 -7.10 -10.15 14.58
N ARG A 107 -7.27 -10.61 13.31
CA ARG A 107 -7.30 -9.75 12.11
C ARG A 107 -8.57 -9.98 11.36
N THR A 108 -9.15 -8.91 10.84
CA THR A 108 -10.32 -8.99 9.97
C THR A 108 -10.04 -8.21 8.68
N GLU A 109 -10.30 -8.84 7.53
CA GLU A 109 -10.36 -8.14 6.26
C GLU A 109 -11.81 -7.91 5.84
N ARG A 110 -12.08 -6.81 5.12
CA ARG A 110 -13.41 -6.49 4.60
C ARG A 110 -13.31 -5.81 3.24
N ILE A 111 -14.25 -6.15 2.35
CA ILE A 111 -14.52 -5.41 1.12
C ILE A 111 -15.80 -4.63 1.33
N LEU A 112 -15.72 -3.32 1.51
CA LEU A 112 -16.86 -2.44 1.80
C LEU A 112 -17.53 -1.90 0.54
N ALA A 113 -16.76 -1.67 -0.53
CA ALA A 113 -17.27 -1.23 -1.83
C ALA A 113 -16.36 -1.76 -2.95
N TYR A 114 -16.95 -2.12 -4.09
CA TYR A 114 -16.25 -2.69 -5.25
C TYR A 114 -16.70 -2.07 -6.59
N GLY A 115 -16.88 -0.76 -6.60
CA GLY A 115 -17.17 0.01 -7.79
C GLY A 115 -18.62 0.45 -7.92
N PRO A 116 -19.02 1.07 -9.07
CA PRO A 116 -18.15 1.44 -10.20
C PRO A 116 -17.33 2.72 -9.97
N VAL A 117 -17.63 3.52 -8.94
CA VAL A 117 -16.99 4.83 -8.70
C VAL A 117 -15.70 4.68 -7.89
N ARG A 118 -15.70 3.77 -6.92
CA ARG A 118 -14.56 3.51 -6.02
C ARG A 118 -14.59 2.11 -5.46
N THR A 119 -13.42 1.63 -5.06
CA THR A 119 -13.29 0.47 -4.19
C THR A 119 -12.90 0.91 -2.79
N VAL A 120 -13.38 0.21 -1.77
CA VAL A 120 -13.01 0.45 -0.37
C VAL A 120 -12.78 -0.90 0.31
N VAL A 121 -11.58 -1.09 0.84
CA VAL A 121 -11.21 -2.29 1.59
C VAL A 121 -10.62 -1.93 2.95
N GLU A 122 -10.72 -2.85 3.89
CA GLU A 122 -10.19 -2.66 5.26
C GLU A 122 -9.40 -3.88 5.72
N ILE A 123 -8.38 -3.61 6.54
CA ILE A 123 -7.78 -4.59 7.45
C ILE A 123 -7.85 -4.02 8.86
N GLU A 124 -8.51 -4.77 9.75
CA GLU A 124 -8.60 -4.50 11.18
C GLU A 124 -7.59 -5.37 11.93
N ALA A 125 -6.98 -4.82 12.96
CA ALA A 125 -6.12 -5.50 13.91
C ALA A 125 -6.60 -5.19 15.33
N ASN A 126 -6.97 -6.23 16.07
CA ASN A 126 -7.50 -6.08 17.43
C ASN A 126 -6.45 -6.47 18.47
N GLU A 127 -6.43 -5.73 19.56
CA GLU A 127 -5.53 -5.91 20.70
C GLU A 127 -4.05 -5.96 20.25
N TRP A 128 -3.64 -5.00 19.44
CA TRP A 128 -2.23 -4.85 19.10
C TRP A 128 -1.45 -4.30 20.30
N GLU A 129 -0.63 -5.16 20.89
CA GLU A 129 0.30 -4.75 21.97
C GLU A 129 1.43 -3.92 21.36
N TYR A 130 1.39 -2.61 21.63
CA TYR A 130 2.27 -1.67 20.95
C TYR A 130 2.70 -0.50 21.85
N GLN A 131 4.00 -0.34 22.09
CA GLN A 131 4.61 0.75 22.87
C GLN A 131 3.96 0.98 24.25
N GLY A 132 3.55 -0.10 24.90
CA GLY A 132 2.93 -0.05 26.23
C GLY A 132 1.42 0.19 26.23
N SER A 133 0.83 0.34 25.04
CA SER A 133 -0.62 0.43 24.83
C SER A 133 -1.15 -0.86 24.21
N VAL A 134 -2.48 -1.04 24.27
CA VAL A 134 -3.22 -2.04 23.51
C VAL A 134 -4.11 -1.29 22.53
N LEU A 135 -3.85 -1.44 21.25
CA LEU A 135 -4.53 -0.70 20.20
C LEU A 135 -5.51 -1.58 19.41
N ASN A 136 -6.72 -1.07 19.18
CA ASN A 136 -7.64 -1.58 18.18
C ASN A 136 -7.64 -0.61 17.01
N MET A 137 -7.29 -1.10 15.81
CA MET A 137 -7.15 -0.24 14.66
C MET A 137 -7.72 -0.83 13.38
N ILE A 138 -8.17 0.04 12.48
CA ILE A 138 -8.63 -0.29 11.13
C ILE A 138 -7.80 0.53 10.13
N ASN A 139 -7.13 -0.13 9.21
CA ASN A 139 -6.55 0.49 8.01
C ASN A 139 -7.55 0.36 6.86
N ARG A 140 -8.09 1.49 6.39
CA ARG A 140 -9.01 1.57 5.25
C ARG A 140 -8.29 2.13 4.04
N TYR A 141 -8.47 1.47 2.90
CA TYR A 141 -7.92 1.88 1.62
C TYR A 141 -9.07 2.23 0.68
N THR A 142 -9.02 3.43 0.10
CA THR A 142 -10.01 3.91 -0.88
C THR A 142 -9.31 4.27 -2.17
N LEU A 143 -9.71 3.62 -3.28
CA LEU A 143 -9.21 3.88 -4.62
C LEU A 143 -10.38 4.25 -5.53
N TYR A 144 -10.27 5.37 -6.23
CA TYR A 144 -11.29 5.84 -7.16
C TYR A 144 -11.01 5.37 -8.59
N ALA A 145 -12.07 5.20 -9.38
CA ALA A 145 -11.96 5.00 -10.82
C ALA A 145 -11.21 6.18 -11.46
N GLY A 146 -10.34 5.92 -12.43
CA GLY A 146 -9.50 6.93 -13.06
C GLY A 146 -8.26 7.36 -12.25
N HIS A 147 -8.11 6.87 -11.05
CA HIS A 147 -7.01 7.21 -10.15
C HIS A 147 -5.98 6.07 -10.04
N ARG A 148 -4.71 6.44 -9.86
CA ARG A 148 -3.66 5.50 -9.44
C ARG A 148 -3.33 5.60 -7.96
N ASP A 149 -3.74 6.68 -7.32
CA ASP A 149 -3.52 6.92 -5.90
C ASP A 149 -4.65 6.35 -5.05
N ALA A 150 -4.28 5.74 -3.93
CA ALA A 150 -5.21 5.33 -2.91
C ALA A 150 -5.04 6.19 -1.65
N MET A 151 -6.17 6.57 -1.05
CA MET A 151 -6.21 7.17 0.27
C MET A 151 -6.16 6.06 1.32
N VAL A 152 -5.28 6.19 2.29
CA VAL A 152 -5.17 5.31 3.45
C VAL A 152 -5.61 6.07 4.69
N GLU A 153 -6.62 5.54 5.37
CA GLU A 153 -7.15 6.07 6.61
C GLU A 153 -6.96 5.04 7.72
N THR A 154 -6.34 5.44 8.81
CA THR A 154 -6.20 4.59 9.99
C THR A 154 -7.09 5.13 11.09
N PHE A 155 -7.98 4.31 11.59
CA PHE A 155 -8.87 4.59 12.71
C PHE A 155 -8.40 3.79 13.92
N PHE A 156 -8.35 4.43 15.06
CA PHE A 156 -8.11 3.80 16.35
C PHE A 156 -9.38 3.92 17.20
N GLU A 157 -9.66 2.92 18.01
CA GLU A 157 -10.82 2.93 18.89
C GLU A 157 -10.70 4.04 19.94
N GLU A 158 -9.49 4.23 20.48
CA GLU A 158 -9.18 5.27 21.47
C GLU A 158 -8.19 6.29 20.91
N PRO A 159 -8.21 7.53 21.41
CA PRO A 159 -7.19 8.53 21.06
C PRO A 159 -5.77 8.03 21.38
N LEU A 160 -4.87 8.27 20.47
CA LEU A 160 -3.45 7.93 20.63
C LEU A 160 -2.78 8.76 21.73
N ASN A 161 -1.87 8.17 22.48
CA ASN A 161 -0.98 8.87 23.39
C ASN A 161 0.26 9.36 22.65
N ASP A 162 1.41 8.73 22.90
CA ASP A 162 2.69 9.08 22.28
C ASP A 162 3.18 7.99 21.30
N GLU A 163 2.28 7.11 20.86
CA GLU A 163 2.63 6.05 19.92
C GLU A 163 3.13 6.64 18.61
N ILE A 164 4.26 6.11 18.15
CA ILE A 164 4.91 6.49 16.90
C ILE A 164 4.85 5.32 15.93
N PHE A 165 4.28 5.56 14.78
CA PHE A 165 4.22 4.63 13.65
C PHE A 165 5.20 5.07 12.57
N CYS A 166 5.26 4.34 11.46
CA CYS A 166 5.95 4.78 10.26
C CYS A 166 5.25 4.29 8.99
N THR A 167 5.46 5.01 7.93
CA THR A 167 5.06 4.63 6.57
C THR A 167 5.97 5.30 5.54
N GLY A 168 5.95 4.83 4.32
CA GLY A 168 6.78 5.32 3.23
C GLY A 168 6.82 4.33 2.08
N VAL A 169 7.96 4.18 1.42
CA VAL A 169 8.12 3.27 0.29
C VAL A 169 9.31 2.34 0.48
N GLN A 170 9.23 1.15 -0.10
CA GLN A 170 10.36 0.22 -0.08
C GLN A 170 11.59 0.83 -0.74
N ASP A 171 12.77 0.66 -0.14
CA ASP A 171 14.04 0.94 -0.76
C ASP A 171 14.44 -0.26 -1.65
N VAL A 172 14.12 -0.18 -2.93
CA VAL A 172 14.53 -1.17 -3.93
C VAL A 172 16.02 -1.01 -4.19
N LYS A 173 16.77 -2.10 -4.19
CA LYS A 173 18.22 -2.08 -4.35
C LYS A 173 18.65 -1.27 -5.59
N GLY A 174 19.48 -0.24 -5.34
CA GLY A 174 19.95 0.66 -6.40
C GLY A 174 18.90 1.67 -6.88
N SER A 175 17.82 1.84 -6.12
CA SER A 175 16.80 2.86 -6.43
C SER A 175 17.37 4.28 -6.29
N VAL A 176 16.78 5.19 -7.03
CA VAL A 176 16.86 6.62 -6.77
C VAL A 176 15.62 7.06 -6.00
N SER A 177 15.78 7.98 -5.06
CA SER A 177 14.69 8.48 -4.24
C SER A 177 14.62 10.00 -4.26
N PHE A 178 13.45 10.51 -3.94
CA PHE A 178 13.14 11.92 -3.78
C PHE A 178 12.36 12.12 -2.50
N SER A 179 12.72 13.13 -1.73
CA SER A 179 11.93 13.64 -0.60
C SER A 179 11.84 15.16 -0.69
N ASP A 180 10.68 15.70 -0.34
CA ASP A 180 10.52 17.15 -0.16
C ASP A 180 10.75 17.60 1.28
N HIS A 181 11.06 16.66 2.19
CA HIS A 181 11.20 16.83 3.63
C HIS A 181 9.93 17.40 4.32
N LYS A 182 8.78 17.29 3.65
CA LYS A 182 7.47 17.80 4.09
C LYS A 182 6.36 16.78 3.90
N GLY A 183 6.68 15.49 4.03
CA GLY A 183 5.73 14.39 3.98
C GLY A 183 5.67 13.63 2.65
N LEU A 184 6.28 14.10 1.57
CA LEU A 184 6.37 13.37 0.31
C LEU A 184 7.68 12.58 0.24
N ILE A 185 7.57 11.27 0.06
CA ILE A 185 8.68 10.38 -0.33
C ILE A 185 8.29 9.67 -1.62
N ALA A 186 9.21 9.61 -2.57
CA ALA A 186 9.08 8.82 -3.79
C ALA A 186 10.38 8.05 -4.07
N ALA A 187 10.26 6.91 -4.72
CA ALA A 187 11.39 6.09 -5.16
C ALA A 187 11.14 5.54 -6.55
N TRP A 188 12.23 5.25 -7.26
CA TRP A 188 12.22 4.60 -8.56
C TRP A 188 13.35 3.58 -8.61
N GLY A 189 13.02 2.31 -8.80
CA GLY A 189 14.01 1.24 -8.75
C GLY A 189 13.66 0.04 -9.62
N THR A 190 14.67 -0.80 -9.86
CA THR A 190 14.56 -1.99 -10.69
C THR A 190 15.11 -3.20 -9.96
N ASP A 191 14.27 -4.21 -9.72
CA ASP A 191 14.68 -5.46 -9.09
C ASP A 191 13.79 -6.62 -9.55
N TRP A 192 14.06 -7.80 -9.01
CA TRP A 192 13.28 -9.01 -9.25
C TRP A 192 11.92 -8.92 -8.52
N PRO A 193 10.79 -9.07 -9.23
CA PRO A 193 9.46 -8.99 -8.61
C PRO A 193 9.14 -10.24 -7.77
N VAL A 194 9.80 -11.34 -8.05
CA VAL A 194 9.58 -12.65 -7.39
C VAL A 194 10.90 -13.35 -7.08
N ASN A 195 10.84 -14.49 -6.38
CA ASN A 195 12.01 -15.30 -6.06
C ASN A 195 12.60 -16.03 -7.27
N ASP A 196 11.77 -16.38 -8.26
CA ASP A 196 12.21 -17.09 -9.46
C ASP A 196 12.84 -16.12 -10.46
N THR A 197 14.15 -15.94 -10.33
CA THR A 197 14.95 -15.05 -11.19
C THR A 197 15.32 -15.67 -12.54
N VAL A 198 14.93 -16.93 -12.78
CA VAL A 198 15.14 -17.63 -14.06
C VAL A 198 13.94 -17.41 -14.98
N LYS A 199 12.74 -17.56 -14.45
CA LYS A 199 11.50 -17.44 -15.21
C LYS A 199 11.10 -15.96 -15.44
N TYR A 200 11.33 -15.09 -14.46
CA TYR A 200 10.86 -13.71 -14.48
C TYR A 200 11.99 -12.72 -14.78
N ALA A 201 11.68 -11.67 -15.51
CA ALA A 201 12.57 -10.54 -15.72
C ALA A 201 12.51 -9.57 -14.54
N LYS A 202 13.49 -8.68 -14.44
CA LYS A 202 13.43 -7.56 -13.52
C LYS A 202 12.36 -6.59 -13.95
N GLU A 203 11.67 -6.01 -12.97
CA GLU A 203 10.66 -4.98 -13.16
C GLU A 203 11.14 -3.65 -12.57
N THR A 204 10.70 -2.57 -13.20
CA THR A 204 10.99 -1.22 -12.72
C THR A 204 9.70 -0.58 -12.21
N ILE A 205 9.77 -0.05 -10.99
CA ILE A 205 8.63 0.56 -10.31
C ILE A 205 8.98 1.97 -9.81
N GLY A 206 8.04 2.88 -9.96
CA GLY A 206 7.98 4.15 -9.25
C GLY A 206 6.94 4.08 -8.15
N MET A 207 7.31 4.43 -6.92
CA MET A 207 6.43 4.44 -5.75
C MET A 207 6.42 5.82 -5.13
N ALA A 208 5.31 6.22 -4.50
CA ALA A 208 5.27 7.43 -3.69
C ALA A 208 4.28 7.31 -2.54
N THR A 209 4.61 7.97 -1.44
CA THR A 209 3.74 8.14 -0.27
C THR A 209 3.75 9.61 0.12
N TYR A 210 2.55 10.17 0.33
CA TYR A 210 2.39 11.53 0.86
C TYR A 210 1.64 11.49 2.19
N ILE A 211 2.24 12.07 3.22
CA ILE A 211 1.73 12.15 4.58
C ILE A 211 1.52 13.63 4.92
N PRO A 212 0.30 14.06 5.28
CA PRO A 212 0.07 15.43 5.76
C PRO A 212 1.04 15.81 6.86
N GLN A 213 1.67 16.99 6.73
CA GLN A 213 2.78 17.41 7.58
C GLN A 213 2.44 17.41 9.08
N LYS A 214 1.17 17.60 9.44
CA LYS A 214 0.73 17.56 10.85
C LYS A 214 1.02 16.23 11.56
N TYR A 215 1.12 15.12 10.80
CA TYR A 215 1.44 13.80 11.34
C TYR A 215 2.94 13.48 11.33
N VAL A 216 3.71 14.17 10.50
CA VAL A 216 5.14 13.89 10.31
C VAL A 216 5.93 14.23 11.57
N LYS A 217 6.78 13.29 12.01
CA LYS A 217 7.72 13.49 13.12
C LYS A 217 9.14 13.59 12.63
N GLN A 218 9.60 12.63 11.84
CA GLN A 218 10.97 12.56 11.33
C GLN A 218 11.03 11.77 10.04
N GLU A 219 11.88 12.21 9.12
CA GLU A 219 12.28 11.42 7.95
C GLU A 219 13.42 10.48 8.34
N VAL A 220 13.31 9.20 7.99
CA VAL A 220 14.27 8.18 8.34
C VAL A 220 14.47 7.20 7.18
N LYS A 221 15.62 6.56 7.14
CA LYS A 221 15.89 5.43 6.25
C LYS A 221 16.08 4.17 7.07
N ASP A 222 15.30 3.14 6.77
CA ASP A 222 15.42 1.83 7.40
C ASP A 222 16.26 0.92 6.51
N ASP A 223 17.57 0.85 6.80
CA ASP A 223 18.55 0.05 6.05
C ASP A 223 18.81 -1.33 6.67
N THR A 224 17.87 -1.86 7.44
CA THR A 224 18.11 -3.03 8.28
C THR A 224 18.38 -4.31 7.52
N LYS A 225 17.72 -4.58 6.41
CA LYS A 225 17.88 -5.82 5.62
C LYS A 225 17.18 -5.70 4.27
N TYR A 226 17.80 -6.27 3.22
CA TYR A 226 17.19 -6.43 1.90
C TYR A 226 15.77 -7.01 1.98
N LEU A 227 14.81 -6.41 1.27
CA LEU A 227 13.36 -6.64 1.30
C LEU A 227 12.65 -6.21 2.61
N ASN A 228 13.36 -5.59 3.56
CA ASN A 228 12.75 -4.99 4.74
C ASN A 228 13.13 -3.51 4.88
N ASN A 229 14.02 -3.02 4.02
CA ASN A 229 14.52 -1.66 4.01
C ASN A 229 13.53 -0.70 3.33
N ASN A 230 13.47 0.52 3.83
CA ASN A 230 12.49 1.50 3.41
C ASN A 230 13.03 2.93 3.51
N TYR A 231 12.47 3.82 2.68
CA TYR A 231 12.46 5.26 2.89
C TYR A 231 11.18 5.63 3.63
N LEU A 232 11.26 6.25 4.81
CA LEU A 232 10.14 6.40 5.73
C LEU A 232 10.00 7.83 6.27
N TYR A 233 8.78 8.16 6.66
CA TYR A 233 8.52 9.09 7.74
C TYR A 233 8.03 8.32 8.97
N THR A 234 8.54 8.67 10.16
CA THR A 234 7.87 8.36 11.41
C THR A 234 6.71 9.34 11.58
N ILE A 235 5.59 8.83 12.07
CA ILE A 235 4.34 9.58 12.16
C ILE A 235 3.67 9.35 13.52
N GLY A 236 2.88 10.32 13.94
CA GLY A 236 2.08 10.21 15.16
C GLY A 236 0.95 11.24 15.15
N ALA A 237 -0.10 10.93 15.91
CA ALA A 237 -1.32 11.73 15.98
C ALA A 237 -1.81 11.81 17.44
N LYS A 238 -0.97 12.31 18.34
CA LYS A 238 -1.29 12.42 19.78
C LYS A 238 -2.62 13.14 20.03
N GLY A 239 -3.49 12.50 20.78
CA GLY A 239 -4.82 13.01 21.12
C GLY A 239 -5.85 12.82 20.01
N GLU A 240 -5.49 12.28 18.85
CA GLU A 240 -6.39 11.93 17.75
C GLU A 240 -6.59 10.41 17.69
N SER A 241 -7.77 9.96 17.28
CA SER A 241 -8.06 8.54 16.96
C SER A 241 -8.05 8.26 15.46
N TYR A 242 -7.43 9.14 14.69
CA TYR A 242 -7.46 9.11 13.24
C TYR A 242 -6.18 9.70 12.64
N LEU A 243 -5.68 9.06 11.59
CA LEU A 243 -4.66 9.60 10.70
C LEU A 243 -4.96 9.22 9.25
N ARG A 244 -4.47 10.02 8.32
CA ARG A 244 -4.67 9.81 6.88
C ARG A 244 -3.40 10.15 6.11
N TYR A 245 -3.12 9.35 5.10
CA TYR A 245 -2.06 9.58 4.14
C TYR A 245 -2.44 8.99 2.78
N TYR A 246 -1.58 9.12 1.79
CA TYR A 246 -1.88 8.73 0.41
C TYR A 246 -0.71 7.97 -0.19
N ILE A 247 -1.02 7.01 -1.06
CA ILE A 247 -0.05 6.13 -1.71
C ILE A 247 -0.32 6.06 -3.20
N MET A 248 0.73 5.92 -4.00
CA MET A 248 0.58 5.64 -5.43
C MET A 248 1.82 4.94 -5.99
N PHE A 249 1.64 4.31 -7.14
CA PHE A 249 2.76 3.75 -7.90
C PHE A 249 2.52 3.80 -9.41
N THR A 250 3.58 3.53 -10.15
CA THR A 250 3.61 3.26 -11.59
C THR A 250 4.63 2.16 -11.86
N SER A 251 4.45 1.40 -12.94
CA SER A 251 5.47 0.47 -13.39
C SER A 251 5.93 0.80 -14.81
N LEU A 252 7.17 0.48 -15.14
CA LEU A 252 7.71 0.73 -16.48
C LEU A 252 6.99 -0.08 -17.56
N LYS A 253 6.34 -1.20 -17.19
CA LYS A 253 5.57 -2.03 -18.11
C LYS A 253 4.25 -1.38 -18.58
N GLU A 254 3.71 -0.42 -17.84
CA GLU A 254 2.49 0.30 -18.23
C GLU A 254 2.67 0.99 -19.59
N THR A 255 1.78 0.78 -20.56
CA THR A 255 1.81 1.47 -21.87
C THR A 255 1.49 2.96 -21.71
N PHE A 256 0.83 3.34 -20.62
CA PHE A 256 0.31 4.68 -20.31
C PHE A 256 1.00 5.35 -19.10
N GLY A 257 1.94 4.67 -18.45
CA GLY A 257 2.61 5.12 -17.23
C GLY A 257 3.86 5.99 -17.48
N TYR A 258 4.55 6.28 -16.39
CA TYR A 258 5.78 7.07 -16.40
C TYR A 258 6.98 6.20 -16.79
N LYS A 259 7.95 6.79 -17.51
CA LYS A 259 9.07 6.03 -18.09
C LYS A 259 10.43 6.40 -17.50
N THR A 260 10.50 7.47 -16.72
CA THR A 260 11.75 7.91 -16.08
C THR A 260 11.49 8.36 -14.64
N PRO A 261 12.52 8.30 -13.77
CA PRO A 261 12.40 8.79 -12.40
C PRO A 261 12.08 10.29 -12.32
N GLU A 262 12.61 11.11 -13.24
CA GLU A 262 12.35 12.55 -13.26
C GLU A 262 10.88 12.86 -13.52
N ALA A 263 10.28 12.17 -14.51
CA ALA A 263 8.86 12.31 -14.82
C ALA A 263 7.98 11.82 -13.66
N TRP A 264 8.35 10.72 -13.02
CA TRP A 264 7.67 10.21 -11.85
C TRP A 264 7.73 11.17 -10.66
N PHE A 265 8.91 11.68 -10.34
CA PHE A 265 9.07 12.63 -9.22
C PHE A 265 8.40 13.98 -9.49
N ALA A 266 8.37 14.44 -10.75
CA ALA A 266 7.61 15.63 -11.14
C ALA A 266 6.10 15.42 -10.91
N TYR A 267 5.56 14.28 -11.34
CA TYR A 267 4.17 13.92 -11.09
C TYR A 267 3.86 13.79 -9.59
N ALA A 268 4.73 13.17 -8.82
CA ALA A 268 4.54 13.03 -7.37
C ALA A 268 4.45 14.39 -6.65
N ARG A 269 5.25 15.40 -7.08
CA ARG A 269 5.14 16.77 -6.56
C ARG A 269 3.80 17.42 -6.92
N GLN A 270 3.38 17.33 -8.17
CA GLN A 270 2.10 17.85 -8.62
C GLN A 270 0.94 17.18 -7.88
N TRP A 271 0.97 15.86 -7.76
CA TRP A 271 -0.04 15.10 -7.01
C TRP A 271 -0.18 15.56 -5.55
N LYS A 272 0.95 15.82 -4.87
CA LYS A 272 0.93 16.40 -3.53
C LYS A 272 0.23 17.76 -3.51
N GLU A 273 0.57 18.66 -4.44
CA GLU A 273 -0.03 20.00 -4.55
C GLU A 273 -1.56 19.91 -4.73
N GLU A 274 -2.03 18.96 -5.56
CA GLU A 274 -3.46 18.71 -5.77
C GLU A 274 -4.14 18.21 -4.49
N LEU A 275 -3.49 17.32 -3.72
CA LEU A 275 -4.02 16.82 -2.44
C LEU A 275 -4.06 17.90 -1.35
N GLU A 276 -3.13 18.86 -1.37
CA GLU A 276 -3.07 19.99 -0.43
C GLU A 276 -4.08 21.10 -0.79
N ALA A 277 -4.56 21.15 -2.04
CA ALA A 277 -5.51 22.12 -2.54
C ALA A 277 -6.79 21.47 -3.11
N PRO A 278 -7.55 20.72 -2.29
CA PRO A 278 -8.72 20.01 -2.77
C PRO A 278 -9.80 20.98 -3.28
N VAL A 279 -10.47 20.59 -4.36
CA VAL A 279 -11.62 21.33 -4.90
C VAL A 279 -12.77 21.30 -3.89
N SER A 280 -13.32 22.45 -3.56
CA SER A 280 -14.53 22.56 -2.74
C SER A 280 -15.76 22.80 -3.63
N ILE A 281 -16.84 22.04 -3.37
CA ILE A 281 -18.09 22.15 -4.09
C ILE A 281 -19.15 22.61 -3.12
N THR A 282 -19.84 23.72 -3.45
CA THR A 282 -21.01 24.20 -2.68
C THR A 282 -22.27 24.05 -3.54
N ILE A 283 -23.23 23.25 -3.06
CA ILE A 283 -24.54 23.11 -3.69
C ILE A 283 -25.49 24.12 -3.04
N LYS A 284 -25.95 25.11 -3.82
CA LYS A 284 -27.00 26.03 -3.36
C LYS A 284 -28.35 25.49 -3.81
N GLN A 285 -29.26 25.23 -2.88
CA GLN A 285 -30.67 25.03 -3.21
C GLN A 285 -31.23 26.35 -3.75
N LYS A 286 -31.96 26.28 -4.87
CA LYS A 286 -32.73 27.42 -5.40
C LYS A 286 -34.03 27.60 -4.65
#